data_5e47583534ad1ba03ee030a941bbc6c8
#
_entry.id   5e47583534ad1ba03ee030a941bbc6c8
#
_cell.length_a   1.000
_cell.length_b   1.000
_cell.length_c   1.000
_cell.angle_alpha   90.00
_cell.angle_beta   90.00
_cell.angle_gamma   90.00
#
_symmetry.space_group_name_H-M   'P 1'
#
loop_
_entity.id
_entity.type
_entity.pdbx_description
1 polymer ?
#
loop_
_entity_poly.entity_id
_entity_poly.type
_entity_poly.pdbx_seq_one_letter_code
_entity_poly.pdbx_strand_id
1 'polypeptide(L)'
;MTAEAAAPMHVRVTVADAWKVFALDAAQGENAASLKARALALARIDGSRAALYEMKVGGALVRDESKPLAGLGVKSGTSVVVISRRRRPVR
;
A
#
# COMPACT_ATOMS: atom_id res chain seq x y z
N MET A 1 -7.57 10.55 -26.24
CA MET A 1 -7.52 10.22 -25.79
C MET A 1 -7.62 9.90 -25.09
N THR A 2 -7.52 9.67 -24.72
CA THR A 2 -7.49 9.27 -24.03
C THR A 2 -7.59 8.70 -23.44
N ALA A 3 -7.46 8.74 -23.35
CA ALA A 3 -7.36 8.12 -22.73
C ALA A 3 -7.88 7.45 -22.07
N GLU A 4 -7.99 6.84 -22.19
CA GLU A 4 -8.45 6.24 -21.54
C GLU A 4 -7.82 5.90 -20.74
N ALA A 5 -7.51 6.33 -20.50
CA ALA A 5 -6.77 5.94 -19.40
C ALA A 5 -7.39 4.81 -18.72
N ALA A 6 -6.59 4.00 -18.17
CA ALA A 6 -7.11 2.92 -17.40
C ALA A 6 -7.88 3.46 -16.22
N ALA A 7 -8.97 2.84 -15.91
CA ALA A 7 -9.73 3.23 -14.74
C ALA A 7 -8.92 2.99 -13.49
N PRO A 8 -9.10 3.79 -12.47
CA PRO A 8 -8.39 3.56 -11.21
C PRO A 8 -8.82 2.24 -10.58
N MET A 9 -7.91 1.66 -9.84
CA MET A 9 -8.19 0.45 -9.10
C MET A 9 -8.68 0.83 -7.72
N HIS A 10 -9.73 0.19 -7.26
CA HIS A 10 -10.23 0.44 -5.91
C HIS A 10 -9.57 -0.57 -4.99
N VAL A 11 -8.70 -0.09 -4.14
CA VAL A 11 -7.88 -0.94 -3.29
C VAL A 11 -8.26 -0.71 -1.83
N ARG A 12 -8.37 -1.78 -1.08
CA ARG A 12 -8.65 -1.68 0.34
C ARG A 12 -7.33 -1.84 1.07
N VAL A 13 -6.91 -0.81 1.77
CA VAL A 13 -5.63 -0.82 2.47
C VAL A 13 -5.88 -0.83 3.97
N THR A 14 -5.35 -1.83 4.64
CA THR A 14 -5.43 -1.91 6.09
C THR A 14 -4.12 -1.46 6.67
N VAL A 15 -4.15 -0.44 7.51
CA VAL A 15 -2.98 -0.01 8.25
C VAL A 15 -3.09 -0.66 9.61
N ALA A 16 -2.36 -1.74 9.79
CA ALA A 16 -2.56 -2.60 10.96
C ALA A 16 -2.30 -1.89 12.27
N ASP A 17 -1.25 -1.09 12.32
CA ASP A 17 -0.90 -0.40 13.55
C ASP A 17 -1.98 0.57 14.01
N ALA A 18 -2.74 1.12 13.08
CA ALA A 18 -3.78 2.07 13.41
C ALA A 18 -5.15 1.42 13.47
N TRP A 19 -5.23 0.13 13.16
CA TRP A 19 -6.48 -0.60 13.12
C TRP A 19 -7.50 0.08 12.19
N LYS A 20 -7.02 0.57 11.08
CA LYS A 20 -7.86 1.28 10.14
C LYS A 20 -7.80 0.68 8.76
N VAL A 21 -8.94 0.73 8.07
CA VAL A 21 -9.04 0.25 6.72
C VAL A 21 -9.48 1.42 5.86
N PHE A 22 -8.74 1.68 4.80
CA PHE A 22 -9.05 2.78 3.90
C PHE A 22 -9.34 2.24 2.52
N ALA A 23 -10.36 2.79 1.87
CA ALA A 23 -10.61 2.48 0.47
C ALA A 23 -9.93 3.57 -0.34
N LEU A 24 -8.97 3.18 -1.15
CA LEU A 24 -8.18 4.13 -1.92
C LEU A 24 -8.29 3.81 -3.40
N ASP A 25 -8.28 4.85 -4.22
CA ASP A 25 -8.20 4.67 -5.65
C ASP A 25 -6.73 4.80 -6.03
N ALA A 26 -6.24 3.84 -6.74
CA ALA A 26 -4.86 3.82 -7.17
C ALA A 26 -4.77 3.73 -8.68
N ALA A 27 -3.85 4.48 -9.26
CA ALA A 27 -3.57 4.34 -10.68
C ALA A 27 -2.79 3.06 -10.91
N GLN A 28 -2.98 2.45 -12.07
CA GLN A 28 -2.30 1.19 -12.34
C GLN A 28 -0.78 1.34 -12.36
N GLY A 29 -0.31 2.49 -12.76
CA GLY A 29 1.14 2.74 -12.78
C GLY A 29 1.71 3.24 -11.47
N GLU A 30 0.85 3.46 -10.47
CA GLU A 30 1.32 3.92 -9.17
C GLU A 30 2.15 2.81 -8.52
N ASN A 31 3.25 3.15 -7.89
CA ASN A 31 4.06 2.11 -7.25
C ASN A 31 3.61 1.86 -5.82
N ALA A 32 4.12 0.79 -5.24
CA ALA A 32 3.73 0.41 -3.89
C ALA A 32 4.15 1.45 -2.86
N ALA A 33 5.30 2.07 -3.03
CA ALA A 33 5.77 3.08 -2.09
C ALA A 33 4.80 4.26 -2.04
N SER A 34 4.27 4.66 -3.18
CA SER A 34 3.33 5.76 -3.24
C SER A 34 2.03 5.40 -2.51
N LEU A 35 1.51 4.21 -2.75
CA LEU A 35 0.29 3.79 -2.08
C LEU A 35 0.51 3.69 -0.58
N LYS A 36 1.64 3.15 -0.16
CA LYS A 36 1.98 3.05 1.26
C LYS A 36 2.01 4.44 1.89
N ALA A 37 2.65 5.40 1.24
CA ALA A 37 2.74 6.75 1.79
C ALA A 37 1.36 7.38 1.95
N ARG A 38 0.48 7.17 0.98
CA ARG A 38 -0.86 7.71 1.05
C ARG A 38 -1.66 7.09 2.19
N ALA A 39 -1.53 5.79 2.37
CA ALA A 39 -2.23 5.11 3.44
C ALA A 39 -1.73 5.57 4.80
N LEU A 40 -0.43 5.73 4.95
CA LEU A 40 0.14 6.20 6.21
C LEU A 40 -0.32 7.62 6.52
N ALA A 41 -0.42 8.46 5.50
CA ALA A 41 -0.87 9.83 5.71
C ALA A 41 -2.33 9.83 6.19
N LEU A 42 -3.17 8.97 5.64
CA LEU A 42 -4.55 8.88 6.08
C LEU A 42 -4.66 8.36 7.49
N ALA A 43 -3.73 7.53 7.90
CA ALA A 43 -3.70 7.01 9.27
C ALA A 43 -3.01 7.97 10.23
N ARG A 44 -2.59 9.13 9.72
CA ARG A 44 -1.93 10.14 10.52
C ARG A 44 -0.58 9.68 11.03
N ILE A 45 0.11 8.90 10.24
CA ILE A 45 1.46 8.45 10.56
C ILE A 45 2.40 9.30 9.73
N ASP A 46 3.42 9.82 10.38
CA ASP A 46 4.38 10.70 9.73
C ASP A 46 5.02 9.98 8.54
N GLY A 47 5.04 10.61 7.39
CA GLY A 47 5.63 10.03 6.20
C GLY A 47 7.11 9.71 6.34
N SER A 48 7.83 10.40 7.21
CA SER A 48 9.23 10.09 7.45
C SER A 48 9.41 8.70 8.05
N ARG A 49 8.33 8.09 8.53
CA ARG A 49 8.39 6.76 9.10
C ARG A 49 8.04 5.68 8.08
N ALA A 50 7.82 6.05 6.81
CA ALA A 50 7.40 5.08 5.82
C ALA A 50 8.37 3.90 5.69
N ALA A 51 9.65 4.14 5.87
CA ALA A 51 10.63 3.07 5.76
C ALA A 51 10.50 2.03 6.88
N LEU A 52 9.77 2.37 7.95
CA LEU A 52 9.56 1.46 9.05
C LEU A 52 8.35 0.55 8.82
N TYR A 53 7.66 0.73 7.71
CA TYR A 53 6.48 -0.04 7.39
C TYR A 53 6.70 -0.87 6.15
N GLU A 54 6.10 -2.02 6.12
CA GLU A 54 6.15 -2.86 4.94
C GLU A 54 4.73 -3.10 4.44
N MET A 55 4.63 -3.56 3.22
CA MET A 55 3.35 -3.76 2.57
C MET A 55 3.23 -5.20 2.15
N LYS A 56 2.05 -5.76 2.30
CA LYS A 56 1.76 -7.11 1.84
C LYS A 56 0.57 -7.08 0.91
N VAL A 57 0.67 -7.78 -0.18
CA VAL A 57 -0.41 -7.90 -1.15
C VAL A 57 -0.77 -9.38 -1.23
N GLY A 58 -2.01 -9.68 -0.90
CA GLY A 58 -2.45 -11.07 -0.90
C GLY A 58 -1.65 -11.95 0.04
N GLY A 59 -1.15 -11.37 1.12
CA GLY A 59 -0.37 -12.09 2.10
C GLY A 59 1.12 -12.18 1.78
N ALA A 60 1.53 -11.72 0.59
CA ALA A 60 2.93 -11.78 0.22
C ALA A 60 3.60 -10.44 0.45
N LEU A 61 4.78 -10.45 1.02
CA LEU A 61 5.53 -9.24 1.28
C LEU A 61 5.99 -8.61 -0.02
N VAL A 62 5.78 -7.30 -0.16
CA VAL A 62 6.29 -6.55 -1.29
C VAL A 62 7.74 -6.18 -0.98
N ARG A 63 8.66 -6.77 -1.71
CA ARG A 63 10.06 -6.51 -1.47
C ARG A 63 10.55 -5.30 -2.20
N ASP A 64 10.04 -5.03 -3.38
CA ASP A 64 10.47 -3.89 -4.17
C ASP A 64 9.29 -2.95 -4.33
N GLU A 65 9.23 -1.93 -3.48
CA GLU A 65 8.11 -1.01 -3.46
C GLU A 65 8.15 -0.01 -4.61
N SER A 66 9.20 -0.03 -5.40
CA SER A 66 9.25 0.81 -6.58
C SER A 66 8.48 0.23 -7.74
N LYS A 67 8.07 -1.03 -7.64
CA LYS A 67 7.33 -1.66 -8.72
C LYS A 67 5.90 -1.14 -8.81
N PRO A 68 5.35 -1.04 -10.01
CA PRO A 68 3.95 -0.61 -10.15
C PRO A 68 3.02 -1.61 -9.51
N LEU A 69 1.91 -1.12 -8.98
CA LEU A 69 0.95 -1.97 -8.30
C LEU A 69 0.43 -3.07 -9.21
N ALA A 70 0.17 -2.75 -10.48
CA ALA A 70 -0.31 -3.77 -11.40
C ALA A 70 0.70 -4.90 -11.56
N GLY A 71 1.97 -4.59 -11.48
CA GLY A 71 3.02 -5.61 -11.58
C GLY A 71 3.13 -6.48 -10.34
N LEU A 72 2.51 -6.04 -9.24
CA LEU A 72 2.52 -6.79 -7.99
C LEU A 72 1.25 -7.61 -7.82
N GLY A 73 0.39 -7.62 -8.84
CA GLY A 73 -0.85 -8.37 -8.75
C GLY A 73 -2.01 -7.61 -8.15
N VAL A 74 -1.84 -6.33 -7.92
CA VAL A 74 -2.91 -5.50 -7.36
C VAL A 74 -3.91 -5.18 -8.46
N LYS A 75 -5.18 -5.34 -8.17
CA LYS A 75 -6.24 -4.97 -9.09
C LYS A 75 -7.42 -4.51 -8.23
N SER A 76 -8.48 -4.06 -8.90
CA SER A 76 -9.63 -3.59 -8.17
C SER A 76 -10.15 -4.68 -7.24
N GLY A 77 -10.39 -4.33 -6.02
CA GLY A 77 -10.86 -5.28 -5.01
C GLY A 77 -9.75 -5.93 -4.21
N THR A 78 -8.50 -5.72 -4.57
CA THR A 78 -7.39 -6.32 -3.83
C THR A 78 -7.25 -5.67 -2.46
N SER A 79 -6.96 -6.48 -1.47
CA SER A 79 -6.68 -6.00 -0.13
C SER A 79 -5.17 -5.95 0.08
N VAL A 80 -4.72 -4.84 0.63
CA VAL A 80 -3.31 -4.60 0.89
C VAL A 80 -3.16 -4.30 2.38
N VAL A 81 -2.12 -4.81 2.99
CA VAL A 81 -1.86 -4.57 4.41
C VAL A 81 -0.57 -3.78 4.54
N VAL A 82 -0.61 -2.72 5.32
CA VAL A 82 0.58 -1.95 5.68
C VAL A 82 0.82 -2.17 7.16
N ILE A 83 1.98 -2.69 7.50
CA ILE A 83 2.26 -3.07 8.87
C ILE A 83 3.68 -2.69 9.22
N SER A 84 3.91 -2.32 10.47
CA SER A 84 5.23 -1.96 10.95
C SER A 84 6.17 -3.13 10.83
N ARG A 85 7.34 -2.91 10.29
CA ARG A 85 8.30 -4.00 10.18
C ARG A 85 9.12 -4.15 11.43
N ARG A 86 8.86 -3.31 12.47
CA ARG A 86 9.52 -3.45 13.65
C ARG A 86 9.41 -4.75 14.24
N ARG A 87 10.45 -5.42 14.53
CA ARG A 87 10.32 -6.68 15.07
C ARG A 87 10.45 -6.58 16.44
N ARG A 88 10.04 -7.35 17.16
CA ARG A 88 10.06 -7.31 18.43
C ARG A 88 11.22 -7.85 18.93
N PRO A 89 11.88 -7.30 19.68
CA PRO A 89 13.06 -7.82 20.20
C PRO A 89 12.74 -9.02 20.94
N VAL A 90 13.57 -9.84 20.86
CA VAL A 90 13.32 -10.99 21.50
C VAL A 90 14.00 -10.94 22.68
N ARG A 91 13.98 -10.86 23.35
CA ARG A 91 14.65 -10.73 24.29
C ARG A 91 14.76 -11.27 24.72
#